data_52b06dd4e90449b72c17fdea72f62deb
#
_entry.id   52b06dd4e90449b72c17fdea72f62deb
#
_cell.length_a   1.000
_cell.length_b   1.000
_cell.length_c   1.000
_cell.angle_alpha   90.00
_cell.angle_beta   90.00
_cell.angle_gamma   90.00
#
_symmetry.space_group_name_H-M   'P 1'
#
loop_
_entity.id
_entity.type
_entity.pdbx_description
1 polymer ?
#
loop_
_entity_poly.entity_id
_entity_poly.type
_entity_poly.pdbx_seq_one_letter_code
_entity_poly.pdbx_strand_id
1 'polypeptide(L)'
;MPDFTPTIPDFTQLSAIGPELILALGMCVALLLPLLAQDLCRKSNKPMLLVGIVTCALAALAALVDLGSESLAGDGHTFFLGTLTIDPFSQAVKVLILVFTILVFVQFSFLGLRKQIPVTDSPDYVSLILGAVLGMCLMASASNLLMMFIAIETASFPSYALAGFRKTTKQGPEASLKYVLFGSVASAIMLYGLSMLYGQYGTLDFHTLAAEAAASGPTWGLALGVFGLLIGIGFKLSLFPVNFWCPDVFEGASMEITTFLSIASKGAAVALLLRLTQTFGHAAMLADQMQIVTGVTIFIGIMGGITATWGNLAALRQDSIKRMLAYSSIAHAGYMTMACALLGRAMFRVNDDPAMASILANANLFYLVIN
;
A
#
# COMPACT_ATOMS: atom_id res chain seq x y z
N MET A 1 34.84 -7.09 -8.89
CA MET A 1 33.83 -6.37 -8.12
C MET A 1 33.62 -5.07 -8.85
N PRO A 2 32.42 -4.68 -9.26
CA PRO A 2 32.20 -3.35 -9.83
C PRO A 2 32.55 -2.31 -8.76
N ASP A 3 33.30 -1.29 -9.14
CA ASP A 3 33.71 -0.20 -8.27
C ASP A 3 32.46 0.50 -7.71
N PHE A 4 32.20 0.29 -6.43
CA PHE A 4 31.12 0.94 -5.72
C PHE A 4 31.52 2.40 -5.44
N THR A 5 31.34 3.28 -6.42
CA THR A 5 31.41 4.72 -6.18
C THR A 5 30.06 5.14 -5.61
N PRO A 6 29.98 5.58 -4.34
CA PRO A 6 28.75 6.11 -3.79
C PRO A 6 28.37 7.37 -4.57
N THR A 7 27.37 7.26 -5.44
CA THR A 7 26.82 8.42 -6.14
C THR A 7 25.94 9.18 -5.15
N ILE A 8 26.35 10.40 -4.80
CA ILE A 8 25.50 11.33 -4.05
C ILE A 8 24.24 11.58 -4.91
N PRO A 9 23.02 11.44 -4.38
CA PRO A 9 21.81 11.69 -5.15
C PRO A 9 21.84 13.11 -5.73
N ASP A 10 21.66 13.24 -7.03
CA ASP A 10 21.52 14.53 -7.70
C ASP A 10 20.26 15.25 -7.22
N PHE A 11 20.24 16.59 -7.25
CA PHE A 11 19.06 17.39 -6.90
C PHE A 11 17.80 16.99 -7.68
N THR A 12 17.97 16.51 -8.91
CA THR A 12 16.88 15.96 -9.74
C THR A 12 16.28 14.69 -9.14
N GLN A 13 17.09 13.83 -8.50
CA GLN A 13 16.61 12.64 -7.80
C GLN A 13 15.89 12.99 -6.51
N LEU A 14 16.30 14.05 -5.82
CA LEU A 14 15.63 14.54 -4.62
C LEU A 14 14.28 15.18 -4.94
N SER A 15 14.15 15.93 -6.04
CA SER A 15 12.86 16.51 -6.45
C SER A 15 11.84 15.43 -6.81
N ALA A 16 12.30 14.34 -7.39
CA ALA A 16 11.45 13.23 -7.81
C ALA A 16 10.73 12.49 -6.66
N ILE A 17 11.30 12.51 -5.43
CA ILE A 17 10.68 12.00 -4.20
C ILE A 17 10.11 13.13 -3.33
N GLY A 18 9.74 14.24 -3.95
CA GLY A 18 9.19 15.41 -3.26
C GLY A 18 8.05 15.10 -2.30
N PRO A 19 7.00 14.35 -2.71
CA PRO A 19 5.90 13.96 -1.84
C PRO A 19 6.36 13.22 -0.57
N GLU A 20 7.26 12.25 -0.71
CA GLU A 20 7.80 11.45 0.39
C GLU A 20 8.66 12.29 1.34
N LEU A 21 9.49 13.19 0.81
CA LEU A 21 10.29 14.11 1.63
C LEU A 21 9.41 15.08 2.43
N ILE A 22 8.35 15.61 1.81
CA ILE A 22 7.39 16.48 2.50
C ILE A 22 6.70 15.71 3.64
N LEU A 23 6.31 14.46 3.42
CA LEU A 23 5.71 13.62 4.45
C LEU A 23 6.69 13.35 5.61
N ALA A 24 7.94 13.01 5.31
CA ALA A 24 8.98 12.78 6.31
C ALA A 24 9.27 14.04 7.14
N LEU A 25 9.38 15.21 6.49
CA LEU A 25 9.53 16.49 7.17
C LEU A 25 8.31 16.82 8.04
N GLY A 26 7.10 16.60 7.53
CA GLY A 26 5.86 16.79 8.28
C GLY A 26 5.78 15.90 9.53
N MET A 27 6.25 14.66 9.44
CA MET A 27 6.35 13.76 10.58
C MET A 27 7.34 14.30 11.63
N CYS A 28 8.49 14.78 11.21
CA CYS A 28 9.46 15.44 12.12
C CYS A 28 8.87 16.69 12.77
N VAL A 29 8.16 17.54 12.01
CA VAL A 29 7.49 18.72 12.52
C VAL A 29 6.42 18.34 13.54
N ALA A 30 5.60 17.31 13.28
CA ALA A 30 4.59 16.85 14.22
C ALA A 30 5.18 16.38 15.56
N LEU A 31 6.37 15.78 15.55
CA LEU A 31 7.07 15.33 16.76
C LEU A 31 7.79 16.48 17.50
N LEU A 32 8.36 17.44 16.78
CA LEU A 32 9.16 18.52 17.36
C LEU A 32 8.31 19.71 17.81
N LEU A 33 7.19 19.98 17.15
CA LEU A 33 6.35 21.16 17.48
C LEU A 33 5.86 21.19 18.95
N PRO A 34 5.47 20.06 19.58
CA PRO A 34 5.09 20.06 20.98
C PRO A 34 6.24 20.43 21.94
N LEU A 35 7.49 20.18 21.54
CA LEU A 35 8.67 20.56 22.33
C LEU A 35 8.95 22.06 22.23
N LEU A 36 8.72 22.65 21.06
CA LEU A 36 9.00 24.07 20.78
C LEU A 36 7.84 25.00 21.17
N ALA A 37 6.58 24.53 21.04
CA ALA A 37 5.37 25.32 21.26
C ALA A 37 4.38 24.60 22.20
N GLN A 38 4.81 24.27 23.42
CA GLN A 38 4.03 23.52 24.41
C GLN A 38 2.67 24.13 24.70
N ASP A 39 2.61 25.45 24.85
CA ASP A 39 1.35 26.18 25.19
C ASP A 39 0.29 26.09 24.10
N LEU A 40 0.71 26.01 22.83
CA LEU A 40 -0.17 25.89 21.68
C LEU A 40 -0.76 24.47 21.58
N CYS A 41 0.08 23.47 21.80
CA CYS A 41 -0.27 22.05 21.66
C CYS A 41 -1.06 21.51 22.86
N ARG A 42 -0.88 22.07 24.08
CA ARG A 42 -1.61 21.65 25.30
C ARG A 42 -3.08 22.09 25.30
N LYS A 43 -3.42 23.16 24.61
CA LYS A 43 -4.79 23.74 24.62
C LYS A 43 -5.74 23.06 23.64
N SER A 44 -5.27 22.51 22.53
CA SER A 44 -6.13 21.99 21.48
C SER A 44 -5.39 21.03 20.53
N ASN A 45 -6.11 20.05 19.99
CA ASN A 45 -5.62 19.15 18.93
C ASN A 45 -5.55 19.83 17.54
N LYS A 46 -6.15 21.03 17.40
CA LYS A 46 -6.24 21.74 16.10
C LYS A 46 -4.88 21.98 15.43
N PRO A 47 -3.83 22.47 16.16
CA PRO A 47 -2.54 22.75 15.52
C PRO A 47 -1.91 21.48 14.91
N MET A 48 -2.01 20.35 15.62
CA MET A 48 -1.44 19.08 15.13
C MET A 48 -2.19 18.56 13.91
N LEU A 49 -3.53 18.61 13.92
CA LEU A 49 -4.34 18.24 12.76
C LEU A 49 -4.05 19.16 11.57
N LEU A 50 -3.85 20.46 11.81
CA LEU A 50 -3.47 21.40 10.75
C LEU A 50 -2.11 21.03 10.13
N VAL A 51 -1.12 20.65 10.95
CA VAL A 51 0.17 20.15 10.45
C VAL A 51 -0.04 18.94 9.53
N GLY A 52 -0.85 17.96 9.97
CA GLY A 52 -1.15 16.78 9.15
C GLY A 52 -1.82 17.14 7.81
N ILE A 53 -2.85 17.99 7.85
CA ILE A 53 -3.59 18.44 6.65
C ILE A 53 -2.66 19.21 5.69
N VAL A 54 -1.88 20.17 6.21
CA VAL A 54 -0.97 20.98 5.40
C VAL A 54 0.12 20.13 4.77
N THR A 55 0.69 19.20 5.54
CA THR A 55 1.72 18.27 5.02
C THR A 55 1.16 17.40 3.89
N CYS A 56 -0.01 16.78 4.07
CA CYS A 56 -0.64 15.98 3.02
C CYS A 56 -1.04 16.84 1.80
N ALA A 57 -1.51 18.08 2.01
CA ALA A 57 -1.86 18.97 0.91
C ALA A 57 -0.63 19.39 0.09
N LEU A 58 0.49 19.73 0.76
CA LEU A 58 1.75 20.04 0.07
C LEU A 58 2.32 18.84 -0.68
N ALA A 59 2.27 17.66 -0.07
CA ALA A 59 2.70 16.42 -0.74
C ALA A 59 1.81 16.09 -1.95
N ALA A 60 0.49 16.29 -1.84
CA ALA A 60 -0.44 16.09 -2.95
C ALA A 60 -0.20 17.10 -4.09
N LEU A 61 0.08 18.36 -3.76
CA LEU A 61 0.45 19.37 -4.75
C LEU A 61 1.76 19.01 -5.47
N ALA A 62 2.78 18.54 -4.75
CA ALA A 62 4.02 18.06 -5.35
C ALA A 62 3.75 16.92 -6.32
N ALA A 63 2.97 15.91 -5.91
CA ALA A 63 2.59 14.79 -6.78
C ALA A 63 1.78 15.21 -8.02
N LEU A 64 0.89 16.23 -7.89
CA LEU A 64 0.14 16.79 -9.02
C LEU A 64 1.01 17.57 -9.98
N VAL A 65 2.01 18.31 -9.48
CA VAL A 65 2.98 19.03 -10.32
C VAL A 65 3.81 18.03 -11.13
N ASP A 66 4.27 16.97 -10.49
CA ASP A 66 4.99 15.89 -11.18
C ASP A 66 4.10 15.23 -12.24
N LEU A 67 2.82 14.94 -11.93
CA LEU A 67 1.86 14.35 -12.86
C LEU A 67 1.62 15.24 -14.11
N GLY A 68 1.66 16.56 -13.96
CA GLY A 68 1.50 17.52 -15.04
C GLY A 68 2.78 17.82 -15.83
N SER A 69 3.94 17.30 -15.41
CA SER A 69 5.20 17.55 -16.08
C SER A 69 5.37 16.69 -17.33
N GLU A 70 5.81 17.29 -18.46
CA GLU A 70 6.11 16.57 -19.69
C GLU A 70 7.25 15.54 -19.53
N SER A 71 8.05 15.67 -18.48
CA SER A 71 9.15 14.72 -18.18
C SER A 71 8.64 13.31 -17.86
N LEU A 72 7.38 13.15 -17.43
CA LEU A 72 6.76 11.85 -17.17
C LEU A 72 5.98 11.27 -18.36
N ALA A 73 5.99 11.92 -19.51
CA ALA A 73 5.28 11.49 -20.72
C ALA A 73 5.92 10.27 -21.43
N GLY A 74 6.78 9.50 -20.74
CA GLY A 74 7.44 8.28 -21.23
C GLY A 74 7.32 7.12 -20.24
N ASP A 75 8.14 6.08 -20.45
CA ASP A 75 8.15 4.82 -19.68
C ASP A 75 8.58 4.95 -18.19
N GLY A 76 8.37 6.10 -17.56
CA GLY A 76 8.72 6.35 -16.17
C GLY A 76 10.23 6.43 -15.91
N HIS A 77 10.65 7.30 -15.00
CA HIS A 77 12.04 7.40 -14.60
C HIS A 77 12.31 6.54 -13.35
N THR A 78 13.33 5.70 -13.42
CA THR A 78 13.79 4.93 -12.26
C THR A 78 14.81 5.76 -11.47
N PHE A 79 14.65 5.78 -10.15
CA PHE A 79 15.49 6.50 -9.21
C PHE A 79 16.08 5.56 -8.16
N PHE A 80 17.14 6.02 -7.47
CA PHE A 80 17.80 5.27 -6.41
C PHE A 80 18.20 3.85 -6.83
N LEU A 81 19.03 3.75 -7.87
CA LEU A 81 19.52 2.45 -8.40
C LEU A 81 18.37 1.53 -8.86
N GLY A 82 17.29 2.09 -9.40
CA GLY A 82 16.16 1.32 -9.90
C GLY A 82 15.19 0.81 -8.82
N THR A 83 15.28 1.31 -7.57
CA THR A 83 14.38 0.86 -6.49
C THR A 83 13.01 1.51 -6.52
N LEU A 84 12.90 2.71 -7.08
CA LEU A 84 11.67 3.48 -7.20
C LEU A 84 11.44 3.89 -8.65
N THR A 85 10.21 3.76 -9.11
CA THR A 85 9.77 4.26 -10.42
C THR A 85 8.73 5.36 -10.23
N ILE A 86 8.99 6.51 -10.84
CA ILE A 86 8.06 7.64 -10.85
C ILE A 86 7.42 7.68 -12.23
N ASP A 87 6.15 7.36 -12.26
CA ASP A 87 5.31 7.29 -13.43
C ASP A 87 3.93 7.94 -13.14
N PRO A 88 3.12 8.24 -14.15
CA PRO A 88 1.80 8.83 -13.96
C PRO A 88 0.90 7.98 -13.04
N PHE A 89 1.05 6.65 -13.09
CA PHE A 89 0.29 5.74 -12.24
C PHE A 89 0.65 5.94 -10.75
N SER A 90 1.95 5.94 -10.40
CA SER A 90 2.38 6.14 -9.01
C SER A 90 1.93 7.48 -8.46
N GLN A 91 2.06 8.55 -9.26
CA GLN A 91 1.65 9.89 -8.83
C GLN A 91 0.13 10.01 -8.65
N ALA A 92 -0.67 9.42 -9.54
CA ALA A 92 -2.12 9.38 -9.38
C ALA A 92 -2.55 8.65 -8.10
N VAL A 93 -1.94 7.49 -7.81
CA VAL A 93 -2.20 6.73 -6.59
C VAL A 93 -1.78 7.52 -5.33
N LYS A 94 -0.61 8.19 -5.35
CA LYS A 94 -0.17 9.05 -4.24
C LYS A 94 -1.17 10.17 -3.98
N VAL A 95 -1.64 10.86 -5.02
CA VAL A 95 -2.65 11.92 -4.88
C VAL A 95 -3.92 11.38 -4.22
N LEU A 96 -4.43 10.21 -4.67
CA LEU A 96 -5.61 9.59 -4.08
C LEU A 96 -5.43 9.27 -2.60
N ILE A 97 -4.30 8.65 -2.21
CA ILE A 97 -3.98 8.32 -0.82
C ILE A 97 -3.90 9.60 0.04
N LEU A 98 -3.24 10.65 -0.46
CA LEU A 98 -3.03 11.90 0.26
C LEU A 98 -4.35 12.67 0.43
N VAL A 99 -5.17 12.78 -0.61
CA VAL A 99 -6.50 13.41 -0.54
C VAL A 99 -7.39 12.65 0.46
N PHE A 100 -7.38 11.32 0.40
CA PHE A 100 -8.15 10.53 1.35
C PHE A 100 -7.66 10.72 2.79
N THR A 101 -6.34 10.80 3.01
CA THR A 101 -5.78 11.08 4.34
C THR A 101 -6.19 12.45 4.87
N ILE A 102 -6.27 13.47 4.00
CA ILE A 102 -6.83 14.79 4.37
C ILE A 102 -8.28 14.62 4.84
N LEU A 103 -9.10 13.85 4.13
CA LEU A 103 -10.49 13.59 4.54
C LEU A 103 -10.56 12.92 5.92
N VAL A 104 -9.66 11.98 6.22
CA VAL A 104 -9.56 11.33 7.54
C VAL A 104 -9.21 12.35 8.63
N PHE A 105 -8.27 13.26 8.41
CA PHE A 105 -7.96 14.34 9.36
C PHE A 105 -9.13 15.32 9.54
N VAL A 106 -9.83 15.65 8.47
CA VAL A 106 -11.03 16.48 8.49
C VAL A 106 -12.15 15.78 9.28
N GLN A 107 -12.41 14.50 9.03
CA GLN A 107 -13.36 13.68 9.77
C GLN A 107 -13.04 13.70 11.28
N PHE A 108 -11.78 13.50 11.65
CA PHE A 108 -11.34 13.59 13.05
C PHE A 108 -11.62 14.97 13.67
N SER A 109 -11.47 16.03 12.90
CA SER A 109 -11.73 17.40 13.36
C SER A 109 -13.22 17.68 13.63
N PHE A 110 -14.12 17.19 12.75
CA PHE A 110 -15.55 17.50 12.78
C PHE A 110 -16.39 16.62 13.71
N LEU A 111 -16.15 15.30 13.73
CA LEU A 111 -17.02 14.33 14.42
C LEU A 111 -16.89 14.33 15.95
N GLY A 112 -16.19 15.28 16.52
CA GLY A 112 -16.12 15.45 17.98
C GLY A 112 -15.41 14.33 18.72
N LEU A 113 -14.72 13.45 18.01
CA LEU A 113 -13.92 12.35 18.53
C LEU A 113 -12.69 12.82 19.33
N ARG A 114 -12.51 14.16 19.43
CA ARG A 114 -11.58 14.84 20.33
C ARG A 114 -11.64 14.35 21.79
N LYS A 115 -12.78 13.81 22.22
CA LYS A 115 -12.95 13.26 23.57
C LYS A 115 -12.29 11.88 23.75
N GLN A 116 -11.94 11.18 22.67
CA GLN A 116 -11.40 9.83 22.73
C GLN A 116 -9.86 9.78 22.72
N ILE A 117 -9.21 10.83 22.19
CA ILE A 117 -7.75 10.94 22.15
C ILE A 117 -7.35 12.15 23.00
N PRO A 118 -6.55 11.97 24.05
CA PRO A 118 -5.99 13.06 24.84
C PRO A 118 -5.23 14.06 23.94
N VAL A 119 -5.27 15.34 24.29
CA VAL A 119 -4.56 16.40 23.55
C VAL A 119 -3.05 16.11 23.50
N THR A 120 -2.52 15.51 24.57
CA THR A 120 -1.12 15.11 24.69
C THR A 120 -0.69 14.07 23.67
N ASP A 121 -1.58 13.22 23.21
CA ASP A 121 -1.29 12.11 22.30
C ASP A 121 -1.51 12.48 20.82
N SER A 122 -1.98 13.72 20.55
CA SER A 122 -2.24 14.19 19.17
C SER A 122 -1.00 14.24 18.27
N PRO A 123 0.20 14.61 18.76
CA PRO A 123 1.41 14.60 17.93
C PRO A 123 1.78 13.19 17.48
N ASP A 124 1.72 12.22 18.38
CA ASP A 124 2.00 10.81 18.08
C ASP A 124 1.00 10.27 17.06
N TYR A 125 -0.28 10.62 17.22
CA TYR A 125 -1.34 10.22 16.28
C TYR A 125 -1.08 10.73 14.87
N VAL A 126 -0.77 12.02 14.71
CA VAL A 126 -0.50 12.64 13.41
C VAL A 126 0.79 12.08 12.80
N SER A 127 1.87 11.94 13.58
CA SER A 127 3.13 11.40 13.09
C SER A 127 2.99 9.95 12.62
N LEU A 128 2.23 9.13 13.33
CA LEU A 128 1.97 7.74 12.94
C LEU A 128 1.15 7.65 11.64
N ILE A 129 0.14 8.50 11.46
CA ILE A 129 -0.61 8.54 10.19
C ILE A 129 0.31 8.96 9.04
N LEU A 130 1.10 10.03 9.21
CA LEU A 130 2.04 10.49 8.18
C LEU A 130 3.10 9.43 7.84
N GLY A 131 3.61 8.71 8.86
CA GLY A 131 4.53 7.59 8.65
C GLY A 131 3.91 6.42 7.88
N ALA A 132 2.64 6.07 8.18
CA ALA A 132 1.91 5.07 7.42
C ALA A 132 1.69 5.51 5.96
N VAL A 133 1.30 6.77 5.74
CA VAL A 133 1.09 7.34 4.40
C VAL A 133 2.39 7.38 3.60
N LEU A 134 3.52 7.71 4.23
CA LEU A 134 4.84 7.64 3.59
C LEU A 134 5.11 6.23 3.04
N GLY A 135 4.91 5.19 3.85
CA GLY A 135 5.04 3.80 3.40
C GLY A 135 4.08 3.46 2.26
N MET A 136 2.84 3.97 2.28
CA MET A 136 1.86 3.76 1.21
C MET A 136 2.27 4.46 -0.10
N CYS A 137 2.84 5.66 -0.03
CA CYS A 137 3.40 6.36 -1.21
C CYS A 137 4.58 5.60 -1.79
N LEU A 138 5.47 5.08 -0.94
CA LEU A 138 6.59 4.23 -1.38
C LEU A 138 6.10 2.93 -2.02
N MET A 139 5.02 2.29 -1.52
CA MET A 139 4.42 1.12 -2.18
C MET A 139 3.95 1.42 -3.60
N ALA A 140 3.37 2.59 -3.85
CA ALA A 140 2.91 2.99 -5.18
C ALA A 140 4.05 3.16 -6.19
N SER A 141 5.25 3.51 -5.72
CA SER A 141 6.44 3.76 -6.55
C SER A 141 7.45 2.60 -6.55
N ALA A 142 7.26 1.56 -5.75
CA ALA A 142 8.23 0.46 -5.64
C ALA A 142 8.39 -0.28 -6.98
N SER A 143 9.64 -0.43 -7.44
CA SER A 143 10.05 -1.19 -8.62
C SER A 143 10.99 -2.35 -8.31
N ASN A 144 11.32 -2.53 -7.03
CA ASN A 144 12.23 -3.55 -6.54
C ASN A 144 11.57 -4.29 -5.37
N LEU A 145 11.78 -5.61 -5.28
CA LEU A 145 11.18 -6.46 -4.25
C LEU A 145 11.60 -6.05 -2.82
N LEU A 146 12.85 -5.62 -2.63
CA LEU A 146 13.32 -5.16 -1.32
C LEU A 146 12.63 -3.84 -0.94
N MET A 147 12.53 -2.91 -1.89
CA MET A 147 11.82 -1.65 -1.66
C MET A 147 10.34 -1.86 -1.38
N MET A 148 9.70 -2.80 -2.09
CA MET A 148 8.34 -3.24 -1.81
C MET A 148 8.18 -3.72 -0.35
N PHE A 149 9.09 -4.59 0.12
CA PHE A 149 9.09 -5.08 1.50
C PHE A 149 9.22 -3.92 2.51
N ILE A 150 10.22 -3.05 2.31
CA ILE A 150 10.45 -1.89 3.18
C ILE A 150 9.23 -0.96 3.20
N ALA A 151 8.61 -0.70 2.05
CA ALA A 151 7.42 0.15 1.94
C ALA A 151 6.22 -0.45 2.68
N ILE A 152 5.97 -1.76 2.54
CA ILE A 152 4.91 -2.47 3.27
C ILE A 152 5.15 -2.38 4.78
N GLU A 153 6.37 -2.60 5.25
CA GLU A 153 6.70 -2.54 6.68
C GLU A 153 6.61 -1.10 7.21
N THR A 154 7.11 -0.12 6.45
CA THR A 154 7.00 1.31 6.82
C THR A 154 5.54 1.74 6.99
N ALA A 155 4.61 1.22 6.18
CA ALA A 155 3.19 1.46 6.35
C ALA A 155 2.58 0.64 7.50
N SER A 156 3.13 -0.56 7.80
CA SER A 156 2.55 -1.51 8.75
C SER A 156 2.84 -1.15 10.20
N PHE A 157 4.09 -0.81 10.55
CA PHE A 157 4.46 -0.48 11.93
C PHE A 157 3.62 0.64 12.54
N PRO A 158 3.47 1.81 11.88
CA PRO A 158 2.58 2.84 12.40
C PRO A 158 1.11 2.39 12.46
N SER A 159 0.65 1.58 11.50
CA SER A 159 -0.71 1.05 11.48
C SER A 159 -1.00 0.14 12.68
N TYR A 160 -0.03 -0.66 13.11
CA TYR A 160 -0.14 -1.51 14.30
C TYR A 160 -0.34 -0.66 15.56
N ALA A 161 0.45 0.40 15.73
CA ALA A 161 0.32 1.33 16.85
C ALA A 161 -1.01 2.08 16.82
N LEU A 162 -1.43 2.55 15.65
CA LEU A 162 -2.71 3.25 15.45
C LEU A 162 -3.91 2.38 15.80
N ALA A 163 -3.90 1.08 15.47
CA ALA A 163 -4.98 0.15 15.82
C ALA A 163 -5.21 0.08 17.34
N GLY A 164 -4.14 0.14 18.14
CA GLY A 164 -4.18 0.13 19.60
C GLY A 164 -4.20 1.50 20.26
N PHE A 165 -4.38 2.59 19.51
CA PHE A 165 -4.22 3.95 20.03
C PHE A 165 -5.22 4.31 21.14
N ARG A 166 -6.39 3.64 21.19
CA ARG A 166 -7.37 3.78 22.28
C ARG A 166 -6.94 2.98 23.51
N LYS A 167 -5.99 3.51 24.28
CA LYS A 167 -5.41 2.87 25.49
C LYS A 167 -6.44 2.61 26.60
N THR A 168 -7.56 3.33 26.62
CA THR A 168 -8.60 3.27 27.66
C THR A 168 -9.52 2.07 27.55
N THR A 169 -9.56 1.36 26.42
CA THR A 169 -10.40 0.20 26.18
C THR A 169 -9.56 -1.08 26.15
N LYS A 170 -10.08 -2.19 26.63
CA LYS A 170 -9.39 -3.48 26.51
C LYS A 170 -9.26 -3.97 25.06
N GLN A 171 -10.22 -3.59 24.21
CA GLN A 171 -10.29 -4.00 22.80
C GLN A 171 -9.18 -3.39 21.92
N GLY A 172 -8.75 -2.14 22.21
CA GLY A 172 -7.71 -1.47 21.44
C GLY A 172 -6.34 -2.18 21.51
N PRO A 173 -5.76 -2.38 22.68
CA PRO A 173 -4.50 -3.12 22.82
C PRO A 173 -4.58 -4.56 22.30
N GLU A 174 -5.70 -5.25 22.48
CA GLU A 174 -5.92 -6.59 21.92
C GLU A 174 -5.90 -6.57 20.39
N ALA A 175 -6.58 -5.60 19.76
CA ALA A 175 -6.58 -5.40 18.31
C ALA A 175 -5.17 -5.16 17.78
N SER A 176 -4.39 -4.27 18.43
CA SER A 176 -3.00 -4.01 18.07
C SER A 176 -2.13 -5.26 18.18
N LEU A 177 -2.24 -6.00 19.28
CA LEU A 177 -1.48 -7.23 19.50
C LEU A 177 -1.77 -8.27 18.41
N LYS A 178 -3.05 -8.51 18.10
CA LYS A 178 -3.44 -9.43 17.02
C LYS A 178 -2.87 -8.95 15.68
N TYR A 179 -2.95 -7.64 15.40
CA TYR A 179 -2.46 -7.08 14.14
C TYR A 179 -0.95 -7.26 13.99
N VAL A 180 -0.17 -6.97 15.04
CA VAL A 180 1.29 -7.18 15.06
C VAL A 180 1.64 -8.65 14.87
N LEU A 181 1.02 -9.56 15.63
CA LEU A 181 1.35 -11.00 15.57
C LEU A 181 1.10 -11.58 14.19
N PHE A 182 -0.09 -11.36 13.62
CA PHE A 182 -0.39 -11.86 12.27
C PHE A 182 0.45 -11.17 11.20
N GLY A 183 0.72 -9.85 11.37
CA GLY A 183 1.56 -9.08 10.47
C GLY A 183 2.99 -9.60 10.44
N SER A 184 3.61 -9.81 11.60
CA SER A 184 4.99 -10.31 11.70
C SER A 184 5.16 -11.69 11.06
N VAL A 185 4.18 -12.58 11.21
CA VAL A 185 4.21 -13.89 10.55
C VAL A 185 4.11 -13.75 9.03
N ALA A 186 3.18 -12.91 8.55
CA ALA A 186 3.04 -12.67 7.11
C ALA A 186 4.29 -12.03 6.49
N SER A 187 4.91 -11.07 7.20
CA SER A 187 6.17 -10.43 6.78
C SER A 187 7.33 -11.41 6.75
N ALA A 188 7.44 -12.31 7.73
CA ALA A 188 8.47 -13.33 7.74
C ALA A 188 8.33 -14.30 6.55
N ILE A 189 7.11 -14.73 6.23
CA ILE A 189 6.83 -15.58 5.06
C ILE A 189 7.16 -14.83 3.77
N MET A 190 6.79 -13.56 3.66
CA MET A 190 7.09 -12.71 2.51
C MET A 190 8.60 -12.54 2.33
N LEU A 191 9.35 -12.26 3.40
CA LEU A 191 10.81 -12.12 3.35
C LEU A 191 11.49 -13.42 2.94
N TYR A 192 10.99 -14.56 3.41
CA TYR A 192 11.46 -15.87 2.96
C TYR A 192 11.19 -16.07 1.46
N GLY A 193 10.00 -15.71 0.98
CA GLY A 193 9.68 -15.75 -0.46
C GLY A 193 10.61 -14.88 -1.30
N LEU A 194 10.90 -13.66 -0.83
CA LEU A 194 11.90 -12.75 -1.42
C LEU A 194 13.28 -13.41 -1.51
N SER A 195 13.73 -14.04 -0.43
CA SER A 195 15.02 -14.73 -0.38
C SER A 195 15.11 -15.89 -1.39
N MET A 196 14.01 -16.62 -1.57
CA MET A 196 13.93 -17.71 -2.56
C MET A 196 14.05 -17.17 -3.99
N LEU A 197 13.35 -16.07 -4.32
CA LEU A 197 13.44 -15.44 -5.64
C LEU A 197 14.84 -14.88 -5.90
N TYR A 198 15.42 -14.18 -4.93
CA TYR A 198 16.78 -13.67 -5.05
C TYR A 198 17.81 -14.78 -5.19
N GLY A 199 17.69 -15.86 -4.41
CA GLY A 199 18.59 -17.02 -4.50
C GLY A 199 18.53 -17.73 -5.85
N GLN A 200 17.38 -17.70 -6.54
CA GLN A 200 17.21 -18.34 -7.84
C GLN A 200 17.65 -17.44 -9.01
N TYR A 201 17.33 -16.15 -8.97
CA TYR A 201 17.50 -15.24 -10.11
C TYR A 201 18.63 -14.20 -9.92
N GLY A 202 19.18 -14.05 -8.71
CA GLY A 202 20.26 -13.11 -8.40
C GLY A 202 19.87 -11.64 -8.49
N THR A 203 18.59 -11.31 -8.69
CA THR A 203 18.08 -9.95 -8.83
C THR A 203 16.82 -9.74 -7.99
N LEU A 204 16.59 -8.48 -7.58
CA LEU A 204 15.38 -8.06 -6.87
C LEU A 204 14.58 -7.02 -7.69
N ASP A 205 15.11 -6.57 -8.82
CA ASP A 205 14.41 -5.66 -9.73
C ASP A 205 13.22 -6.36 -10.39
N PHE A 206 12.05 -5.71 -10.42
CA PHE A 206 10.82 -6.32 -10.92
C PHE A 206 10.91 -6.71 -12.40
N HIS A 207 11.50 -5.86 -13.25
CA HIS A 207 11.56 -6.10 -14.69
C HIS A 207 12.54 -7.21 -15.03
N THR A 208 13.74 -7.14 -14.45
CA THR A 208 14.78 -8.16 -14.65
C THR A 208 14.33 -9.51 -14.10
N LEU A 209 13.74 -9.54 -12.90
CA LEU A 209 13.21 -10.76 -12.30
C LEU A 209 12.10 -11.36 -13.15
N ALA A 210 11.19 -10.56 -13.67
CA ALA A 210 10.09 -11.03 -14.49
C ALA A 210 10.60 -11.61 -15.82
N ALA A 211 11.61 -10.99 -16.44
CA ALA A 211 12.25 -11.48 -17.66
C ALA A 211 12.99 -12.81 -17.43
N GLU A 212 13.80 -12.90 -16.36
CA GLU A 212 14.51 -14.14 -15.99
C GLU A 212 13.55 -15.27 -15.62
N ALA A 213 12.47 -14.97 -14.89
CA ALA A 213 11.43 -15.94 -14.55
C ALA A 213 10.71 -16.45 -15.81
N ALA A 214 10.42 -15.56 -16.76
CA ALA A 214 9.81 -15.94 -18.03
C ALA A 214 10.75 -16.80 -18.88
N ALA A 215 12.06 -16.50 -18.91
CA ALA A 215 13.05 -17.27 -19.66
C ALA A 215 13.32 -18.66 -19.07
N SER A 216 13.33 -18.81 -17.75
CA SER A 216 13.65 -20.07 -17.06
C SER A 216 12.47 -21.05 -16.98
N GLY A 217 11.25 -20.57 -17.21
CA GLY A 217 10.04 -21.39 -17.09
C GLY A 217 9.61 -21.66 -15.63
N PRO A 218 8.56 -22.48 -15.42
CA PRO A 218 8.02 -22.74 -14.09
C PRO A 218 8.98 -23.60 -13.25
N THR A 219 9.40 -23.07 -12.10
CA THR A 219 10.25 -23.75 -11.12
C THR A 219 9.59 -23.76 -9.75
N TRP A 220 9.96 -24.72 -8.89
CA TRP A 220 9.48 -24.76 -7.51
C TRP A 220 9.94 -23.53 -6.69
N GLY A 221 11.15 -23.00 -6.96
CA GLY A 221 11.65 -21.79 -6.33
C GLY A 221 10.81 -20.56 -6.67
N LEU A 222 10.43 -20.41 -7.95
CA LEU A 222 9.51 -19.37 -8.40
C LEU A 222 8.14 -19.50 -7.71
N ALA A 223 7.58 -20.71 -7.69
CA ALA A 223 6.26 -20.94 -7.08
C ALA A 223 6.24 -20.60 -5.58
N LEU A 224 7.24 -21.07 -4.82
CA LEU A 224 7.36 -20.77 -3.39
C LEU A 224 7.66 -19.29 -3.13
N GLY A 225 8.51 -18.68 -3.95
CA GLY A 225 8.81 -17.26 -3.85
C GLY A 225 7.59 -16.37 -4.08
N VAL A 226 6.86 -16.61 -5.18
CA VAL A 226 5.62 -15.89 -5.50
C VAL A 226 4.54 -16.15 -4.44
N PHE A 227 4.40 -17.39 -3.96
CA PHE A 227 3.47 -17.69 -2.87
C PHE A 227 3.79 -16.88 -1.59
N GLY A 228 5.06 -16.83 -1.20
CA GLY A 228 5.49 -16.01 -0.05
C GLY A 228 5.17 -14.52 -0.22
N LEU A 229 5.43 -13.95 -1.41
CA LEU A 229 5.07 -12.57 -1.73
C LEU A 229 3.56 -12.33 -1.62
N LEU A 230 2.76 -13.24 -2.18
CA LEU A 230 1.30 -13.12 -2.18
C LEU A 230 0.71 -13.26 -0.77
N ILE A 231 1.34 -13.99 0.15
CA ILE A 231 0.93 -14.02 1.57
C ILE A 231 1.14 -12.64 2.21
N GLY A 232 2.27 -11.97 2.00
CA GLY A 232 2.52 -10.63 2.54
C GLY A 232 1.57 -9.57 1.98
N ILE A 233 1.41 -9.52 0.67
CA ILE A 233 0.46 -8.61 0.00
C ILE A 233 -0.98 -8.98 0.39
N GLY A 234 -1.30 -10.27 0.44
CA GLY A 234 -2.62 -10.79 0.83
C GLY A 234 -2.99 -10.43 2.27
N PHE A 235 -2.01 -10.45 3.19
CA PHE A 235 -2.21 -9.95 4.55
C PHE A 235 -2.61 -8.46 4.52
N LYS A 236 -1.90 -7.62 3.77
CA LYS A 236 -2.18 -6.19 3.66
C LYS A 236 -3.57 -5.92 3.05
N LEU A 237 -3.98 -6.70 2.07
CA LEU A 237 -5.30 -6.65 1.44
C LEU A 237 -6.39 -7.35 2.25
N SER A 238 -6.04 -8.11 3.27
CA SER A 238 -6.94 -8.99 4.01
C SER A 238 -7.57 -10.07 3.13
N LEU A 239 -6.78 -10.71 2.26
CA LEU A 239 -7.24 -11.81 1.40
C LEU A 239 -7.34 -13.12 2.20
N PHE A 240 -8.27 -14.00 1.81
CA PHE A 240 -8.29 -15.37 2.32
C PHE A 240 -6.98 -16.10 1.88
N PRO A 241 -6.33 -16.89 2.75
CA PRO A 241 -6.71 -17.26 4.11
C PRO A 241 -6.15 -16.34 5.22
N VAL A 242 -5.46 -15.26 4.88
CA VAL A 242 -4.76 -14.37 5.85
C VAL A 242 -5.60 -13.16 6.29
N ASN A 243 -6.93 -13.26 6.22
CA ASN A 243 -7.87 -12.19 6.52
C ASN A 243 -8.35 -12.14 7.99
N PHE A 244 -7.97 -13.09 8.83
CA PHE A 244 -8.52 -13.27 10.18
C PHE A 244 -8.30 -12.09 11.12
N TRP A 245 -7.24 -11.31 10.90
CA TRP A 245 -6.92 -10.15 11.71
C TRP A 245 -7.90 -8.98 11.50
N CYS A 246 -8.45 -8.84 10.30
CA CYS A 246 -9.15 -7.63 9.86
C CYS A 246 -10.43 -7.35 10.65
N PRO A 247 -11.35 -8.32 10.89
CA PRO A 247 -12.57 -8.06 11.66
C PRO A 247 -12.31 -7.65 13.11
N ASP A 248 -11.34 -8.30 13.77
CA ASP A 248 -11.01 -8.03 15.17
C ASP A 248 -10.32 -6.67 15.33
N VAL A 249 -9.41 -6.33 14.42
CA VAL A 249 -8.71 -5.04 14.41
C VAL A 249 -9.68 -3.90 14.13
N PHE A 250 -10.60 -4.06 13.18
CA PHE A 250 -11.57 -3.02 12.84
C PHE A 250 -12.61 -2.81 13.95
N GLU A 251 -12.95 -3.85 14.70
CA GLU A 251 -13.82 -3.71 15.87
C GLU A 251 -13.14 -2.97 17.01
N GLY A 252 -11.87 -3.27 17.30
CA GLY A 252 -11.12 -2.68 18.42
C GLY A 252 -10.58 -1.29 18.16
N ALA A 253 -10.21 -0.96 16.93
CA ALA A 253 -9.68 0.35 16.54
C ALA A 253 -10.75 1.46 16.58
N SER A 254 -10.29 2.72 16.59
CA SER A 254 -11.20 3.86 16.43
C SER A 254 -11.76 3.92 15.00
N MET A 255 -12.90 4.60 14.82
CA MET A 255 -13.58 4.66 13.52
C MET A 255 -12.72 5.28 12.44
N GLU A 256 -11.97 6.33 12.77
CA GLU A 256 -11.08 7.02 11.82
C GLU A 256 -9.95 6.13 11.36
N ILE A 257 -9.35 5.37 12.30
CA ILE A 257 -8.28 4.43 11.97
C ILE A 257 -8.84 3.28 11.14
N THR A 258 -10.03 2.78 11.48
CA THR A 258 -10.70 1.75 10.67
C THR A 258 -10.94 2.24 9.25
N THR A 259 -11.44 3.47 9.08
CA THR A 259 -11.65 4.10 7.76
C THR A 259 -10.32 4.25 7.02
N PHE A 260 -9.28 4.74 7.69
CA PHE A 260 -7.94 4.90 7.11
C PHE A 260 -7.36 3.57 6.62
N LEU A 261 -7.42 2.52 7.45
CA LEU A 261 -6.90 1.20 7.10
C LEU A 261 -7.72 0.51 5.99
N SER A 262 -9.04 0.74 5.95
CA SER A 262 -9.89 0.08 4.96
C SER A 262 -9.71 0.62 3.54
N ILE A 263 -9.35 1.90 3.38
CA ILE A 263 -9.26 2.55 2.07
C ILE A 263 -7.80 2.82 1.70
N ALA A 264 -7.07 3.66 2.47
CA ALA A 264 -5.73 4.08 2.10
C ALA A 264 -4.75 2.90 2.06
N SER A 265 -4.72 2.07 3.12
CA SER A 265 -3.80 0.95 3.21
C SER A 265 -4.09 -0.13 2.16
N LYS A 266 -5.37 -0.47 1.95
CA LYS A 266 -5.75 -1.45 0.92
C LYS A 266 -5.56 -0.90 -0.49
N GLY A 267 -5.87 0.38 -0.72
CA GLY A 267 -5.64 1.04 -1.99
C GLY A 267 -4.16 1.02 -2.42
N ALA A 268 -3.25 1.32 -1.50
CA ALA A 268 -1.81 1.22 -1.76
C ALA A 268 -1.36 -0.21 -2.08
N ALA A 269 -1.89 -1.20 -1.37
CA ALA A 269 -1.56 -2.61 -1.61
C ALA A 269 -2.15 -3.13 -2.93
N VAL A 270 -3.34 -2.66 -3.35
CA VAL A 270 -3.92 -2.93 -4.68
C VAL A 270 -3.05 -2.32 -5.78
N ALA A 271 -2.61 -1.08 -5.61
CA ALA A 271 -1.72 -0.42 -6.58
C ALA A 271 -0.40 -1.19 -6.74
N LEU A 272 0.18 -1.66 -5.64
CA LEU A 272 1.37 -2.51 -5.68
C LEU A 272 1.11 -3.84 -6.39
N LEU A 273 0.00 -4.55 -6.08
CA LEU A 273 -0.37 -5.79 -6.74
C LEU A 273 -0.60 -5.59 -8.24
N LEU A 274 -1.22 -4.45 -8.62
CA LEU A 274 -1.45 -4.10 -10.01
C LEU A 274 -0.13 -3.90 -10.75
N ARG A 275 0.83 -3.15 -10.15
CA ARG A 275 2.17 -2.95 -10.72
C ARG A 275 2.88 -4.29 -10.93
N LEU A 276 2.87 -5.18 -9.95
CA LEU A 276 3.46 -6.51 -10.08
C LEU A 276 2.81 -7.32 -11.21
N THR A 277 1.49 -7.38 -11.25
CA THR A 277 0.79 -8.15 -12.29
C THR A 277 1.03 -7.58 -13.70
N GLN A 278 1.16 -6.26 -13.85
CA GLN A 278 1.51 -5.62 -15.11
C GLN A 278 2.94 -5.95 -15.54
N THR A 279 3.93 -5.82 -14.65
CA THR A 279 5.34 -6.08 -14.97
C THR A 279 5.58 -7.54 -15.36
N PHE A 280 5.05 -8.48 -14.57
CA PHE A 280 5.17 -9.90 -14.89
C PHE A 280 4.37 -10.28 -16.14
N GLY A 281 3.20 -9.67 -16.35
CA GLY A 281 2.40 -9.83 -17.55
C GLY A 281 3.16 -9.43 -18.81
N HIS A 282 3.75 -8.24 -18.81
CA HIS A 282 4.52 -7.71 -19.93
C HIS A 282 5.77 -8.55 -20.25
N ALA A 283 6.53 -8.96 -19.24
CA ALA A 283 7.73 -9.79 -19.44
C ALA A 283 7.40 -11.16 -20.05
N ALA A 284 6.34 -11.79 -19.57
CA ALA A 284 5.92 -13.09 -20.11
C ALA A 284 5.35 -12.99 -21.52
N MET A 285 4.74 -11.86 -21.90
CA MET A 285 4.33 -11.57 -23.26
C MET A 285 5.54 -11.52 -24.20
N LEU A 286 6.61 -10.82 -23.80
CA LEU A 286 7.84 -10.70 -24.59
C LEU A 286 8.56 -12.04 -24.75
N ALA A 287 8.46 -12.93 -23.76
CA ALA A 287 9.11 -14.26 -23.76
C ALA A 287 8.25 -15.37 -24.36
N ASP A 288 7.02 -15.08 -24.82
CA ASP A 288 6.02 -16.06 -25.28
C ASP A 288 5.72 -17.19 -24.26
N GLN A 289 5.87 -16.86 -22.96
CA GLN A 289 5.68 -17.79 -21.83
C GLN A 289 4.33 -17.58 -21.12
N MET A 290 3.26 -17.78 -21.87
CA MET A 290 1.87 -17.60 -21.42
C MET A 290 1.51 -18.43 -20.17
N GLN A 291 2.15 -19.61 -19.98
CA GLN A 291 1.75 -20.56 -18.94
C GLN A 291 1.99 -20.05 -17.52
N ILE A 292 3.13 -19.40 -17.26
CA ILE A 292 3.48 -18.91 -15.89
C ILE A 292 2.51 -17.83 -15.46
N VAL A 293 2.31 -16.82 -16.30
CA VAL A 293 1.42 -15.69 -15.96
C VAL A 293 -0.02 -16.15 -15.87
N THR A 294 -0.45 -17.05 -16.75
CA THR A 294 -1.79 -17.64 -16.65
C THR A 294 -1.96 -18.38 -15.31
N GLY A 295 -0.98 -19.13 -14.85
CA GLY A 295 -1.01 -19.83 -13.57
C GLY A 295 -1.12 -18.84 -12.39
N VAL A 296 -0.26 -17.81 -12.34
CA VAL A 296 -0.24 -16.81 -11.28
C VAL A 296 -1.53 -15.96 -11.28
N THR A 297 -1.99 -15.50 -12.43
CA THR A 297 -3.21 -14.67 -12.54
C THR A 297 -4.47 -15.48 -12.20
N ILE A 298 -4.55 -16.74 -12.58
CA ILE A 298 -5.65 -17.65 -12.15
C ILE A 298 -5.62 -17.82 -10.63
N PHE A 299 -4.44 -18.05 -10.04
CA PHE A 299 -4.31 -18.18 -8.59
C PHE A 299 -4.78 -16.91 -7.86
N ILE A 300 -4.31 -15.73 -8.28
CA ILE A 300 -4.75 -14.43 -7.75
C ILE A 300 -6.26 -14.25 -7.92
N GLY A 301 -6.81 -14.60 -9.08
CA GLY A 301 -8.24 -14.52 -9.37
C GLY A 301 -9.09 -15.44 -8.47
N ILE A 302 -8.65 -16.69 -8.25
CA ILE A 302 -9.31 -17.64 -7.35
C ILE A 302 -9.26 -17.12 -5.92
N MET A 303 -8.11 -16.65 -5.44
CA MET A 303 -7.95 -16.04 -4.12
C MET A 303 -8.90 -14.85 -3.93
N GLY A 304 -9.01 -13.99 -4.94
CA GLY A 304 -9.96 -12.87 -4.94
C GLY A 304 -11.42 -13.35 -4.87
N GLY A 305 -11.80 -14.33 -5.67
CA GLY A 305 -13.16 -14.93 -5.69
C GLY A 305 -13.54 -15.56 -4.36
N ILE A 306 -12.65 -16.35 -3.75
CA ILE A 306 -12.86 -16.95 -2.42
C ILE A 306 -12.99 -15.83 -1.38
N THR A 307 -12.12 -14.81 -1.43
CA THR A 307 -12.14 -13.68 -0.50
C THR A 307 -13.46 -12.91 -0.58
N ALA A 308 -13.93 -12.61 -1.78
CA ALA A 308 -15.20 -11.91 -2.00
C ALA A 308 -16.37 -12.70 -1.48
N THR A 309 -16.43 -14.00 -1.79
CA THR A 309 -17.51 -14.90 -1.34
C THR A 309 -17.50 -15.05 0.18
N TRP A 310 -16.33 -15.32 0.76
CA TRP A 310 -16.17 -15.45 2.21
C TRP A 310 -16.55 -14.16 2.94
N GLY A 311 -16.07 -13.00 2.46
CA GLY A 311 -16.36 -11.70 3.04
C GLY A 311 -17.87 -11.41 3.08
N ASN A 312 -18.58 -11.61 1.95
CA ASN A 312 -20.01 -11.39 1.86
C ASN A 312 -20.82 -12.35 2.77
N LEU A 313 -20.49 -13.64 2.76
CA LEU A 313 -21.18 -14.62 3.59
C LEU A 313 -20.97 -14.38 5.08
N ALA A 314 -19.74 -14.04 5.48
CA ALA A 314 -19.40 -13.76 6.86
C ALA A 314 -20.04 -12.45 7.36
N ALA A 315 -20.17 -11.43 6.50
CA ALA A 315 -20.83 -10.17 6.83
C ALA A 315 -22.30 -10.36 7.25
N LEU A 316 -23.03 -11.29 6.62
CA LEU A 316 -24.44 -11.56 6.92
C LEU A 316 -24.69 -12.12 8.33
N ARG A 317 -23.66 -12.67 8.98
CA ARG A 317 -23.78 -13.28 10.33
C ARG A 317 -23.21 -12.39 11.44
N GLN A 318 -22.93 -11.12 11.17
CA GLN A 318 -22.35 -10.22 12.16
C GLN A 318 -23.43 -9.38 12.85
N ASP A 319 -23.38 -9.36 14.18
CA ASP A 319 -24.23 -8.49 15.01
C ASP A 319 -23.62 -7.09 15.19
N SER A 320 -22.29 -6.97 15.11
CA SER A 320 -21.56 -5.71 15.23
C SER A 320 -21.43 -5.03 13.86
N ILE A 321 -21.89 -3.77 13.75
CA ILE A 321 -21.78 -2.97 12.53
C ILE A 321 -20.30 -2.82 12.09
N LYS A 322 -19.37 -2.61 13.04
CA LYS A 322 -17.96 -2.51 12.73
C LYS A 322 -17.39 -3.79 12.11
N ARG A 323 -17.77 -4.96 12.65
CA ARG A 323 -17.34 -6.25 12.08
C ARG A 323 -17.99 -6.50 10.72
N MET A 324 -19.26 -6.14 10.56
CA MET A 324 -19.95 -6.24 9.27
C MET A 324 -19.23 -5.39 8.20
N LEU A 325 -18.89 -4.14 8.52
CA LEU A 325 -18.12 -3.27 7.61
C LEU A 325 -16.71 -3.80 7.33
N ALA A 326 -16.06 -4.44 8.31
CA ALA A 326 -14.78 -5.11 8.11
C ALA A 326 -14.89 -6.24 7.08
N TYR A 327 -15.89 -7.11 7.21
CA TYR A 327 -16.12 -8.18 6.22
C TYR A 327 -16.53 -7.63 4.86
N SER A 328 -17.31 -6.54 4.80
CA SER A 328 -17.57 -5.83 3.55
C SER A 328 -16.26 -5.33 2.89
N SER A 329 -15.34 -4.75 3.67
CA SER A 329 -14.06 -4.30 3.14
C SER A 329 -13.17 -5.46 2.68
N ILE A 330 -13.29 -6.66 3.27
CA ILE A 330 -12.64 -7.90 2.80
C ILE A 330 -13.23 -8.31 1.44
N ALA A 331 -14.57 -8.29 1.29
CA ALA A 331 -15.21 -8.61 0.02
C ALA A 331 -14.79 -7.67 -1.10
N HIS A 332 -14.71 -6.35 -0.82
CA HIS A 332 -14.22 -5.36 -1.79
C HIS A 332 -12.76 -5.60 -2.19
N ALA A 333 -11.88 -5.95 -1.24
CA ALA A 333 -10.50 -6.35 -1.56
C ALA A 333 -10.46 -7.58 -2.48
N GLY A 334 -11.37 -8.53 -2.30
CA GLY A 334 -11.53 -9.67 -3.20
C GLY A 334 -11.89 -9.25 -4.63
N TYR A 335 -12.85 -8.33 -4.81
CA TYR A 335 -13.22 -7.81 -6.13
C TYR A 335 -12.05 -7.08 -6.81
N MET A 336 -11.33 -6.23 -6.08
CA MET A 336 -10.15 -5.52 -6.61
C MET A 336 -9.04 -6.51 -7.01
N THR A 337 -8.82 -7.56 -6.23
CA THR A 337 -7.83 -8.60 -6.53
C THR A 337 -8.19 -9.37 -7.80
N MET A 338 -9.48 -9.71 -8.01
CA MET A 338 -9.92 -10.31 -9.27
C MET A 338 -9.70 -9.39 -10.47
N ALA A 339 -9.94 -8.09 -10.30
CA ALA A 339 -9.68 -7.11 -11.34
C ALA A 339 -8.18 -7.00 -11.67
N CYS A 340 -7.28 -7.03 -10.67
CA CYS A 340 -5.83 -7.10 -10.90
C CYS A 340 -5.41 -8.36 -11.69
N ALA A 341 -6.01 -9.51 -11.38
CA ALA A 341 -5.76 -10.76 -12.12
C ALA A 341 -6.20 -10.67 -13.58
N LEU A 342 -7.37 -10.06 -13.84
CA LEU A 342 -7.86 -9.85 -15.21
C LEU A 342 -6.96 -8.91 -16.01
N LEU A 343 -6.45 -7.84 -15.38
CA LEU A 343 -5.52 -6.90 -16.01
C LEU A 343 -4.21 -7.56 -16.40
N GLY A 344 -3.60 -8.34 -15.49
CA GLY A 344 -2.39 -9.10 -15.81
C GLY A 344 -2.59 -10.00 -17.03
N ARG A 345 -3.78 -10.58 -17.20
CA ARG A 345 -4.11 -11.42 -18.36
C ARG A 345 -4.47 -10.62 -19.62
N ALA A 346 -5.10 -9.45 -19.45
CA ALA A 346 -5.49 -8.62 -20.58
C ALA A 346 -4.29 -8.00 -21.31
N MET A 347 -3.17 -7.79 -20.61
CA MET A 347 -1.90 -7.34 -21.19
C MET A 347 -1.44 -8.24 -22.36
N PHE A 348 -1.77 -9.54 -22.35
CA PHE A 348 -1.48 -10.46 -23.45
C PHE A 348 -2.33 -10.21 -24.71
N ARG A 349 -3.53 -9.61 -24.56
CA ARG A 349 -4.42 -9.31 -25.69
C ARG A 349 -4.25 -7.90 -26.23
N VAL A 350 -3.40 -7.08 -25.61
CA VAL A 350 -3.19 -5.67 -26.00
C VAL A 350 -2.63 -5.54 -27.42
N ASN A 351 -1.87 -6.53 -27.89
CA ASN A 351 -1.45 -6.56 -29.31
C ASN A 351 -2.62 -6.65 -30.29
N ASP A 352 -3.77 -7.21 -29.84
CA ASP A 352 -4.96 -7.34 -30.68
C ASP A 352 -5.93 -6.17 -30.48
N ASP A 353 -5.95 -5.54 -29.28
CA ASP A 353 -6.83 -4.41 -28.98
C ASP A 353 -6.30 -3.52 -27.82
N PRO A 354 -5.52 -2.46 -28.12
CA PRO A 354 -4.98 -1.55 -27.12
C PRO A 354 -6.06 -0.78 -26.33
N ALA A 355 -7.29 -0.67 -26.85
CA ALA A 355 -8.39 -0.03 -26.15
C ALA A 355 -8.84 -0.85 -24.93
N MET A 356 -8.74 -2.18 -24.99
CA MET A 356 -9.13 -3.06 -23.89
C MET A 356 -8.25 -2.85 -22.65
N ALA A 357 -6.94 -2.67 -22.81
CA ALA A 357 -6.02 -2.44 -21.69
C ALA A 357 -6.29 -1.09 -20.99
N SER A 358 -6.56 -0.04 -21.78
CA SER A 358 -6.90 1.27 -21.23
C SER A 358 -8.22 1.25 -20.47
N ILE A 359 -9.22 0.54 -20.97
CA ILE A 359 -10.53 0.36 -20.29
C ILE A 359 -10.36 -0.37 -18.97
N LEU A 360 -9.56 -1.45 -18.91
CA LEU A 360 -9.35 -2.23 -17.70
C LEU A 360 -8.51 -1.48 -16.66
N ALA A 361 -7.49 -0.72 -17.08
CA ALA A 361 -6.72 0.13 -16.20
C ALA A 361 -7.59 1.25 -15.60
N ASN A 362 -8.39 1.91 -16.42
CA ASN A 362 -9.33 2.95 -15.97
C ASN A 362 -10.42 2.37 -15.05
N ALA A 363 -10.94 1.17 -15.35
CA ALA A 363 -11.92 0.51 -14.49
C ALA A 363 -11.37 0.21 -13.10
N ASN A 364 -10.11 -0.21 -12.95
CA ASN A 364 -9.49 -0.44 -11.66
C ASN A 364 -9.24 0.85 -10.87
N LEU A 365 -8.75 1.90 -11.54
CA LEU A 365 -8.62 3.22 -10.92
C LEU A 365 -9.99 3.75 -10.48
N PHE A 366 -11.01 3.60 -11.32
CA PHE A 366 -12.37 4.00 -11.01
C PHE A 366 -12.96 3.23 -9.83
N TYR A 367 -12.70 1.92 -9.75
CA TYR A 367 -13.12 1.10 -8.62
C TYR A 367 -12.43 1.47 -7.30
N LEU A 368 -11.14 1.86 -7.36
CA LEU A 368 -10.39 2.41 -6.22
C LEU A 368 -10.97 3.76 -5.72
N VAL A 369 -11.54 4.57 -6.62
CA VAL A 369 -12.10 5.89 -6.28
C VAL A 369 -13.50 5.76 -5.69
N ILE A 370 -14.31 4.79 -6.12
CA ILE A 370 -15.71 4.63 -5.68
C ILE A 370 -15.82 3.93 -4.32
N ASN A 371 -14.92 3.04 -3.97
CA ASN A 371 -14.92 2.33 -2.68
C ASN A 371 -14.23 3.11 -1.58
#